data_8e5a46703d9f1da707dab427f598751b
#
_entry.id   8e5a46703d9f1da707dab427f598751b
#
_cell.length_a   1.000
_cell.length_b   1.000
_cell.length_c   1.000
_cell.angle_alpha   90.00
_cell.angle_beta   90.00
_cell.angle_gamma   90.00
#
_symmetry.space_group_name_H-M   'P 1'
#
loop_
_entity.id
_entity.type
_entity.pdbx_description
1 polymer ?
#
loop_
_entity_poly.entity_id
_entity_poly.type
_entity_poly.pdbx_seq_one_letter_code
_entity_poly.pdbx_strand_id
1 'polypeptide(L)'
;MSFLQNKWSEHERQAQPARRYANQREFEADWIYSLRRRYRVSQESLAVMANVSVTTVQNWENPRSAKAIAEHNQARLRDIERDLWIKAHVTLLDPCPPYIKALYDLMSASKDDSAQALADYLVATMPAEDAGRARLLHWASLSHSISQPGSPRARSLSEAALEALTGSDTRLSAAIENEILGSQFEDLLALPNGEARQRQGTSLMRACERLFERDQQPAYLWNALEVACRAPLDTQDTFRLTQKLVELQGHAHVRHRITTETSFENARIVFDDTQAAH
;
A
#
# COMPACT_ATOMS: atom_id res chain seq x y z
N MET A 1 -10.16 14.03 -11.72
CA MET A 1 -10.27 12.62 -11.24
C MET A 1 -9.08 12.34 -10.36
N SER A 2 -9.29 11.88 -9.14
CA SER A 2 -8.18 11.54 -8.25
C SER A 2 -7.46 10.31 -8.79
N PHE A 3 -6.15 10.45 -8.95
CA PHE A 3 -5.25 9.44 -9.47
C PHE A 3 -5.26 8.12 -8.69
N LEU A 4 -5.31 8.19 -7.36
CA LEU A 4 -5.37 7.01 -6.50
C LEU A 4 -6.60 6.16 -6.76
N GLN A 5 -7.70 6.76 -7.17
CA GLN A 5 -8.92 6.04 -7.44
C GLN A 5 -8.89 5.28 -8.77
N ASN A 6 -8.28 5.82 -9.82
CA ASN A 6 -8.09 5.08 -11.06
C ASN A 6 -7.10 3.92 -10.85
N LYS A 7 -6.04 4.13 -10.06
CA LYS A 7 -5.08 3.07 -9.73
C LYS A 7 -5.72 1.96 -8.91
N TRP A 8 -6.42 2.29 -7.84
CA TRP A 8 -7.03 1.29 -6.95
C TRP A 8 -8.25 0.62 -7.58
N SER A 9 -9.15 1.37 -8.21
CA SER A 9 -10.36 0.79 -8.81
C SER A 9 -10.07 0.00 -10.08
N GLU A 10 -9.07 0.36 -10.87
CA GLU A 10 -8.67 -0.40 -12.05
C GLU A 10 -7.79 -1.60 -11.70
N HIS A 11 -6.87 -1.46 -10.74
CA HIS A 11 -6.00 -2.57 -10.32
C HIS A 11 -6.71 -3.54 -9.38
N GLU A 12 -7.56 -3.09 -8.48
CA GLU A 12 -8.43 -3.99 -7.73
C GLU A 12 -9.42 -4.71 -8.65
N ARG A 13 -9.92 -4.08 -9.70
CA ARG A 13 -10.75 -4.76 -10.72
C ARG A 13 -9.98 -5.75 -11.58
N GLN A 14 -8.67 -5.55 -11.81
CA GLN A 14 -7.84 -6.43 -12.63
C GLN A 14 -7.08 -7.50 -11.82
N ALA A 15 -6.76 -7.23 -10.55
CA ALA A 15 -5.98 -8.12 -9.71
C ALA A 15 -6.83 -9.00 -8.77
N GLN A 16 -8.09 -8.66 -8.55
CA GLN A 16 -9.01 -9.58 -7.91
C GLN A 16 -9.54 -10.56 -8.95
N PRO A 17 -9.52 -11.89 -8.67
CA PRO A 17 -10.54 -12.75 -9.22
C PRO A 17 -11.83 -12.09 -8.74
N ALA A 18 -12.55 -11.46 -9.66
CA ALA A 18 -13.61 -10.53 -9.38
C ALA A 18 -14.38 -10.94 -8.13
N ARG A 19 -14.14 -10.30 -6.97
CA ARG A 19 -15.21 -10.16 -6.01
C ARG A 19 -16.30 -9.49 -6.81
N ARG A 20 -17.24 -10.30 -7.25
CA ARG A 20 -18.44 -9.80 -7.87
C ARG A 20 -19.23 -9.18 -6.74
N TYR A 21 -18.99 -7.90 -6.48
CA TYR A 21 -19.93 -7.14 -5.70
C TYR A 21 -21.27 -7.30 -6.40
N ALA A 22 -22.26 -7.77 -5.69
CA ALA A 22 -23.58 -7.98 -6.27
C ALA A 22 -24.14 -6.66 -6.83
N ASN A 23 -23.63 -5.53 -6.34
CA ASN A 23 -24.04 -4.20 -6.78
C ASN A 23 -23.00 -3.13 -6.37
N GLN A 24 -23.16 -1.93 -6.94
CA GLN A 24 -22.32 -0.75 -6.67
C GLN A 24 -22.27 -0.42 -5.17
N ARG A 25 -23.34 -0.67 -4.43
CA ARG A 25 -23.46 -0.32 -3.02
C ARG A 25 -22.57 -1.18 -2.12
N GLU A 26 -22.44 -2.45 -2.41
CA GLU A 26 -21.51 -3.34 -1.70
C GLU A 26 -20.05 -2.92 -1.92
N PHE A 27 -19.71 -2.53 -3.15
CA PHE A 27 -18.40 -2.00 -3.46
C PHE A 27 -18.11 -0.71 -2.66
N GLU A 28 -19.04 0.24 -2.62
CA GLU A 28 -18.88 1.49 -1.89
C GLU A 28 -18.71 1.26 -0.38
N ALA A 29 -19.50 0.36 0.20
CA ALA A 29 -19.41 0.03 1.62
C ALA A 29 -18.06 -0.59 1.99
N ASP A 30 -17.59 -1.53 1.17
CA ASP A 30 -16.28 -2.18 1.37
C ASP A 30 -15.13 -1.18 1.19
N TRP A 31 -15.21 -0.28 0.20
CA TRP A 31 -14.23 0.78 -0.01
C TRP A 31 -14.08 1.67 1.24
N ILE A 32 -15.19 2.20 1.79
CA ILE A 32 -15.16 3.07 2.97
C ILE A 32 -14.62 2.34 4.20
N TYR A 33 -15.07 1.11 4.43
CA TYR A 33 -14.60 0.29 5.53
C TYR A 33 -13.09 0.01 5.42
N SER A 34 -12.62 -0.37 4.22
CA SER A 34 -11.21 -0.66 3.95
C SER A 34 -10.34 0.59 4.10
N LEU A 35 -10.79 1.75 3.61
CA LEU A 35 -10.11 3.04 3.77
C LEU A 35 -9.87 3.35 5.25
N ARG A 36 -10.92 3.27 6.06
CA ARG A 36 -10.79 3.55 7.50
C ARG A 36 -9.85 2.58 8.21
N ARG A 37 -9.95 1.30 7.92
CA ARG A 37 -9.07 0.30 8.53
C ARG A 37 -7.61 0.48 8.14
N ARG A 38 -7.34 0.74 6.87
CA ARG A 38 -5.98 0.96 6.35
C ARG A 38 -5.28 2.11 7.06
N TYR A 39 -5.97 3.23 7.22
CA TYR A 39 -5.40 4.43 7.81
C TYR A 39 -5.73 4.62 9.29
N ARG A 40 -6.35 3.62 9.94
CA ARG A 40 -6.77 3.66 11.36
C ARG A 40 -7.62 4.89 11.71
N VAL A 41 -8.50 5.28 10.80
CA VAL A 41 -9.40 6.42 10.95
C VAL A 41 -10.72 5.95 11.57
N SER A 42 -11.19 6.60 12.64
CA SER A 42 -12.51 6.32 13.22
C SER A 42 -13.66 6.84 12.33
N GLN A 43 -14.87 6.36 12.53
CA GLN A 43 -16.06 6.87 11.81
C GLN A 43 -16.26 8.35 12.07
N GLU A 44 -16.03 8.80 13.32
CA GLU A 44 -16.11 10.20 13.73
C GLU A 44 -15.08 11.05 13.01
N SER A 45 -13.84 10.59 12.96
CA SER A 45 -12.75 11.30 12.25
C SER A 45 -13.04 11.39 10.75
N LEU A 46 -13.51 10.31 10.11
CA LEU A 46 -13.88 10.35 8.70
C LEU A 46 -15.07 11.28 8.45
N ALA A 47 -16.04 11.29 9.35
CA ALA A 47 -17.21 12.19 9.27
C ALA A 47 -16.77 13.67 9.30
N VAL A 48 -15.83 14.02 10.19
CA VAL A 48 -15.26 15.38 10.26
C VAL A 48 -14.52 15.72 8.97
N MET A 49 -13.62 14.85 8.48
CA MET A 49 -12.88 15.08 7.23
C MET A 49 -13.80 15.22 6.03
N ALA A 50 -14.86 14.39 5.95
CA ALA A 50 -15.82 14.42 4.87
C ALA A 50 -16.89 15.53 5.03
N ASN A 51 -16.94 16.22 6.17
CA ASN A 51 -17.95 17.21 6.54
C ASN A 51 -19.36 16.67 6.44
N VAL A 52 -19.58 15.51 7.05
CA VAL A 52 -20.88 14.83 7.14
C VAL A 52 -21.13 14.35 8.56
N SER A 53 -22.33 13.84 8.85
CA SER A 53 -22.62 13.23 10.15
C SER A 53 -21.98 11.83 10.26
N VAL A 54 -21.70 11.39 11.49
CA VAL A 54 -21.25 10.02 11.77
C VAL A 54 -22.25 8.99 11.25
N THR A 55 -23.54 9.27 11.40
CA THR A 55 -24.62 8.43 10.84
C THR A 55 -24.52 8.28 9.33
N THR A 56 -24.06 9.33 8.63
CA THR A 56 -23.83 9.26 7.18
C THR A 56 -22.69 8.28 6.85
N VAL A 57 -21.59 8.32 7.59
CA VAL A 57 -20.48 7.37 7.42
C VAL A 57 -20.92 5.94 7.73
N GLN A 58 -21.69 5.73 8.80
CA GLN A 58 -22.27 4.43 9.14
C GLN A 58 -23.16 3.89 8.01
N ASN A 59 -23.96 4.76 7.41
CA ASN A 59 -24.78 4.41 6.25
C ASN A 59 -23.91 4.09 5.02
N TRP A 60 -22.79 4.76 4.83
CA TRP A 60 -21.87 4.46 3.74
C TRP A 60 -21.20 3.07 3.90
N GLU A 61 -20.92 2.65 5.12
CA GLU A 61 -20.35 1.33 5.42
C GLU A 61 -21.41 0.22 5.43
N ASN A 62 -22.68 0.55 5.41
CA ASN A 62 -23.76 -0.44 5.42
C ASN A 62 -24.12 -0.85 3.98
N PRO A 63 -23.76 -2.07 3.54
CA PRO A 63 -24.06 -2.54 2.19
C PRO A 63 -25.56 -2.66 1.88
N ARG A 64 -26.41 -2.70 2.93
CA ARG A 64 -27.88 -2.76 2.82
C ARG A 64 -28.52 -1.38 2.73
N SER A 65 -27.76 -0.30 2.83
CA SER A 65 -28.29 1.06 2.69
C SER A 65 -28.88 1.27 1.28
N ALA A 66 -30.07 1.83 1.22
CA ALA A 66 -30.78 2.04 -0.05
C ALA A 66 -30.15 3.15 -0.93
N LYS A 67 -29.28 3.99 -0.37
CA LYS A 67 -28.73 5.17 -1.06
C LYS A 67 -27.26 4.95 -1.35
N ALA A 68 -26.87 5.05 -2.62
CA ALA A 68 -25.50 5.16 -3.05
C ALA A 68 -24.85 6.46 -2.51
N ILE A 69 -23.52 6.46 -2.42
CA ILE A 69 -22.76 7.66 -2.04
C ILE A 69 -22.86 8.68 -3.19
N ALA A 70 -23.36 9.88 -2.88
CA ALA A 70 -23.48 10.93 -3.88
C ALA A 70 -22.11 11.29 -4.49
N GLU A 71 -22.07 11.62 -5.77
CA GLU A 71 -20.85 11.82 -6.55
C GLU A 71 -19.88 12.85 -5.91
N HIS A 72 -20.42 13.97 -5.38
CA HIS A 72 -19.61 14.96 -4.68
C HIS A 72 -18.96 14.43 -3.42
N ASN A 73 -19.63 13.52 -2.69
CA ASN A 73 -19.05 12.84 -1.52
C ASN A 73 -18.01 11.79 -1.94
N GLN A 74 -18.24 11.08 -3.04
CA GLN A 74 -17.23 10.18 -3.58
C GLN A 74 -15.97 10.94 -3.96
N ALA A 75 -16.08 12.08 -4.65
CA ALA A 75 -14.93 12.94 -4.98
C ALA A 75 -14.17 13.36 -3.71
N ARG A 76 -14.89 13.84 -2.70
CA ARG A 76 -14.30 14.25 -1.42
C ARG A 76 -13.62 13.10 -0.68
N LEU A 77 -14.22 11.92 -0.67
CA LEU A 77 -13.63 10.73 -0.05
C LEU A 77 -12.33 10.31 -0.74
N ARG A 78 -12.23 10.51 -2.05
CA ARG A 78 -10.99 10.30 -2.83
C ARG A 78 -9.88 11.26 -2.43
N ASP A 79 -10.21 12.52 -2.26
CA ASP A 79 -9.25 13.52 -1.80
C ASP A 79 -8.77 13.19 -0.38
N ILE A 80 -9.67 12.78 0.51
CA ILE A 80 -9.34 12.32 1.86
C ILE A 80 -8.44 11.09 1.81
N GLU A 81 -8.73 10.09 0.98
CA GLU A 81 -7.90 8.90 0.84
C GLU A 81 -6.50 9.26 0.36
N ARG A 82 -6.40 10.15 -0.62
CA ARG A 82 -5.11 10.70 -1.10
C ARG A 82 -4.34 11.37 0.03
N ASP A 83 -4.97 12.27 0.78
CA ASP A 83 -4.34 12.97 1.90
C ASP A 83 -3.89 12.02 3.00
N LEU A 84 -4.70 11.03 3.34
CA LEU A 84 -4.34 10.00 4.33
C LEU A 84 -3.17 9.15 3.85
N TRP A 85 -3.15 8.78 2.57
CA TRP A 85 -2.05 8.01 1.98
C TRP A 85 -0.74 8.81 2.04
N ILE A 86 -0.74 10.07 1.59
CA ILE A 86 0.42 10.93 1.63
C ILE A 86 0.87 11.13 3.09
N LYS A 87 -0.07 11.37 4.01
CA LYS A 87 0.19 11.60 5.43
C LYS A 87 0.79 10.36 6.11
N ALA A 88 0.34 9.17 5.77
CA ALA A 88 0.90 7.93 6.28
C ALA A 88 2.38 7.78 5.91
N HIS A 89 2.77 8.26 4.71
CA HIS A 89 4.17 8.25 4.26
C HIS A 89 5.02 9.35 4.88
N VAL A 90 4.41 10.48 5.30
CA VAL A 90 5.13 11.59 5.97
C VAL A 90 5.37 11.32 7.45
N THR A 91 4.43 10.67 8.16
CA THR A 91 4.52 10.46 9.62
C THR A 91 5.68 9.58 10.06
N LEU A 92 6.30 8.84 9.14
CA LEU A 92 7.54 8.10 9.41
C LEU A 92 8.80 9.00 9.44
N LEU A 93 8.65 10.29 9.16
CA LEU A 93 9.73 11.23 8.93
C LEU A 93 9.71 12.37 9.97
N ASP A 94 9.90 12.06 11.24
CA ASP A 94 10.09 13.10 12.25
C ASP A 94 11.60 13.19 12.64
N PRO A 95 12.30 14.30 12.39
CA PRO A 95 11.81 15.53 11.75
C PRO A 95 11.71 15.40 10.20
N CYS A 96 10.62 15.90 9.63
CA CYS A 96 10.43 15.90 8.17
C CYS A 96 11.37 16.94 7.52
N PRO A 97 12.27 16.55 6.62
CA PRO A 97 13.13 17.50 5.93
C PRO A 97 12.31 18.53 5.11
N PRO A 98 12.75 19.80 5.05
CA PRO A 98 12.00 20.86 4.34
C PRO A 98 11.69 20.53 2.86
N TYR A 99 12.60 19.84 2.19
CA TYR A 99 12.40 19.44 0.78
C TYR A 99 11.31 18.35 0.63
N ILE A 100 11.21 17.43 1.58
CA ILE A 100 10.13 16.44 1.61
C ILE A 100 8.79 17.13 1.87
N LYS A 101 8.78 18.09 2.83
CA LYS A 101 7.57 18.87 3.10
C LYS A 101 7.12 19.65 1.85
N ALA A 102 8.03 20.24 1.09
CA ALA A 102 7.70 20.96 -0.13
C ALA A 102 7.09 20.02 -1.21
N LEU A 103 7.65 18.82 -1.39
CA LEU A 103 7.06 17.80 -2.28
C LEU A 103 5.67 17.39 -1.81
N TYR A 104 5.51 17.13 -0.51
CA TYR A 104 4.22 16.81 0.10
C TYR A 104 3.18 17.91 -0.16
N ASP A 105 3.53 19.18 0.08
CA ASP A 105 2.61 20.31 -0.07
C ASP A 105 2.15 20.44 -1.55
N LEU A 106 3.06 20.22 -2.52
CA LEU A 106 2.73 20.23 -3.95
C LEU A 106 1.83 19.07 -4.34
N MET A 107 2.15 17.85 -3.89
CA MET A 107 1.35 16.66 -4.18
C MET A 107 -0.04 16.76 -3.56
N SER A 108 -0.14 17.26 -2.32
CA SER A 108 -1.42 17.49 -1.63
C SER A 108 -2.27 18.55 -2.32
N ALA A 109 -1.64 19.56 -2.92
CA ALA A 109 -2.32 20.58 -3.70
C ALA A 109 -2.67 20.14 -5.13
N SER A 110 -2.46 18.87 -5.50
CA SER A 110 -2.64 18.32 -6.85
C SER A 110 -1.81 19.05 -7.93
N LYS A 111 -0.64 19.58 -7.53
CA LYS A 111 0.33 20.24 -8.43
C LYS A 111 1.39 19.23 -8.87
N ASP A 112 0.95 18.14 -9.48
CA ASP A 112 1.79 16.98 -9.76
C ASP A 112 2.98 17.30 -10.66
N ASP A 113 2.79 18.11 -11.72
CA ASP A 113 3.89 18.55 -12.59
C ASP A 113 4.95 19.36 -11.83
N SER A 114 4.51 20.24 -10.92
CA SER A 114 5.41 21.03 -10.08
C SER A 114 6.15 20.15 -9.05
N ALA A 115 5.48 19.12 -8.51
CA ALA A 115 6.09 18.16 -7.60
C ALA A 115 7.17 17.35 -8.32
N GLN A 116 6.91 16.87 -9.54
CA GLN A 116 7.88 16.16 -10.37
C GLN A 116 9.09 17.03 -10.72
N ALA A 117 8.86 18.24 -11.19
CA ALA A 117 9.93 19.17 -11.54
C ALA A 117 10.84 19.48 -10.33
N LEU A 118 10.23 19.70 -9.14
CA LEU A 118 10.99 19.89 -7.91
C LEU A 118 11.75 18.64 -7.53
N ALA A 119 11.13 17.47 -7.62
CA ALA A 119 11.75 16.18 -7.30
C ALA A 119 12.97 15.91 -8.19
N ASP A 120 12.83 16.08 -9.50
CA ASP A 120 13.93 15.88 -10.45
C ASP A 120 15.07 16.89 -10.23
N TYR A 121 14.74 18.16 -9.93
CA TYR A 121 15.75 19.15 -9.58
C TYR A 121 16.53 18.76 -8.31
N LEU A 122 15.83 18.36 -7.25
CA LEU A 122 16.43 17.94 -5.99
C LEU A 122 17.29 16.67 -6.17
N VAL A 123 16.81 15.71 -6.94
CA VAL A 123 17.56 14.47 -7.25
C VAL A 123 18.85 14.79 -8.03
N ALA A 124 18.80 15.75 -8.94
CA ALA A 124 19.97 16.17 -9.73
C ALA A 124 21.00 16.97 -8.91
N THR A 125 20.55 17.70 -7.87
CA THR A 125 21.42 18.62 -7.10
C THR A 125 21.90 18.08 -5.77
N MET A 126 21.21 17.12 -5.16
CA MET A 126 21.62 16.51 -3.88
C MET A 126 22.81 15.56 -4.11
N PRO A 127 23.88 15.68 -3.33
CA PRO A 127 25.03 14.76 -3.42
C PRO A 127 24.62 13.29 -3.22
N ALA A 128 25.33 12.37 -3.88
CA ALA A 128 25.06 10.94 -3.78
C ALA A 128 25.25 10.40 -2.36
N GLU A 129 26.19 10.99 -1.63
CA GLU A 129 26.59 10.60 -0.27
C GLU A 129 25.71 11.21 0.82
N ASP A 130 24.71 12.05 0.45
CA ASP A 130 23.84 12.68 1.42
C ASP A 130 22.96 11.64 2.13
N ALA A 131 22.94 11.71 3.47
CA ALA A 131 22.18 10.79 4.31
C ALA A 131 20.66 10.82 4.02
N GLY A 132 20.15 11.90 3.45
CA GLY A 132 18.76 12.07 3.01
C GLY A 132 18.48 11.53 1.60
N ARG A 133 19.51 11.09 0.87
CA ARG A 133 19.41 10.70 -0.55
C ARG A 133 18.37 9.62 -0.80
N ALA A 134 18.40 8.53 -0.05
CA ALA A 134 17.45 7.43 -0.18
C ALA A 134 16.00 7.91 -0.01
N ARG A 135 15.78 8.77 0.98
CA ARG A 135 14.48 9.35 1.27
C ARG A 135 13.99 10.28 0.16
N LEU A 136 14.88 11.12 -0.37
CA LEU A 136 14.56 11.98 -1.50
C LEU A 136 14.20 11.16 -2.75
N LEU A 137 14.98 10.13 -3.08
CA LEU A 137 14.72 9.24 -4.20
C LEU A 137 13.37 8.54 -4.08
N HIS A 138 13.01 8.07 -2.87
CA HIS A 138 11.69 7.49 -2.61
C HIS A 138 10.56 8.51 -2.86
N TRP A 139 10.67 9.73 -2.31
CA TRP A 139 9.66 10.77 -2.52
C TRP A 139 9.57 11.24 -3.97
N ALA A 140 10.70 11.29 -4.67
CA ALA A 140 10.72 11.54 -6.11
C ALA A 140 10.00 10.42 -6.88
N SER A 141 10.23 9.15 -6.52
CA SER A 141 9.48 8.02 -7.08
C SER A 141 7.97 8.17 -6.87
N LEU A 142 7.54 8.53 -5.66
CA LEU A 142 6.13 8.76 -5.35
C LEU A 142 5.52 9.88 -6.20
N SER A 143 6.23 11.01 -6.38
CA SER A 143 5.75 12.13 -7.20
C SER A 143 5.52 11.73 -8.67
N HIS A 144 6.40 10.92 -9.23
CA HIS A 144 6.24 10.37 -10.58
C HIS A 144 5.16 9.30 -10.66
N SER A 145 5.02 8.47 -9.62
CA SER A 145 3.98 7.42 -9.55
C SER A 145 2.58 8.00 -9.44
N ILE A 146 2.40 9.13 -8.75
CA ILE A 146 1.10 9.81 -8.61
C ILE A 146 0.56 10.25 -9.96
N SER A 147 1.39 10.83 -10.81
CA SER A 147 0.96 11.34 -12.11
C SER A 147 0.85 10.24 -13.18
N GLN A 148 1.77 9.28 -13.13
CA GLN A 148 1.85 8.18 -14.10
C GLN A 148 2.15 6.86 -13.39
N PRO A 149 1.11 6.06 -13.09
CA PRO A 149 1.26 4.71 -12.52
C PRO A 149 2.13 3.82 -13.37
N GLY A 150 3.03 3.06 -12.72
CA GLY A 150 3.95 2.17 -13.44
C GLY A 150 5.00 2.91 -14.28
N SER A 151 5.19 4.22 -14.04
CA SER A 151 6.21 5.03 -14.72
C SER A 151 7.58 4.37 -14.61
N PRO A 152 8.31 4.17 -15.73
CA PRO A 152 9.69 3.68 -15.69
C PRO A 152 10.59 4.56 -14.84
N ARG A 153 10.34 5.88 -14.80
CA ARG A 153 11.08 6.84 -13.99
C ARG A 153 10.84 6.59 -12.50
N ALA A 154 9.58 6.40 -12.08
CA ALA A 154 9.24 6.08 -10.69
C ALA A 154 9.95 4.80 -10.23
N ARG A 155 9.95 3.77 -11.07
CA ARG A 155 10.62 2.49 -10.79
C ARG A 155 12.12 2.67 -10.61
N SER A 156 12.79 3.33 -11.56
CA SER A 156 14.24 3.61 -11.49
C SER A 156 14.61 4.39 -10.23
N LEU A 157 13.79 5.37 -9.82
CA LEU A 157 14.01 6.13 -8.59
C LEU A 157 13.82 5.27 -7.34
N SER A 158 12.82 4.37 -7.34
CA SER A 158 12.57 3.42 -6.25
C SER A 158 13.74 2.43 -6.09
N GLU A 159 14.27 1.90 -7.19
CA GLU A 159 15.44 1.02 -7.20
C GLU A 159 16.68 1.76 -6.67
N ALA A 160 16.93 2.97 -7.15
CA ALA A 160 18.04 3.80 -6.67
C ALA A 160 17.88 4.16 -5.17
N ALA A 161 16.66 4.31 -4.68
CA ALA A 161 16.41 4.54 -3.24
C ALA A 161 16.81 3.32 -2.40
N LEU A 162 16.51 2.10 -2.86
CA LEU A 162 16.94 0.87 -2.20
C LEU A 162 18.48 0.73 -2.20
N GLU A 163 19.12 1.03 -3.32
CA GLU A 163 20.59 1.01 -3.42
C GLU A 163 21.22 2.00 -2.44
N ALA A 164 20.65 3.19 -2.30
CA ALA A 164 21.14 4.21 -1.37
C ALA A 164 20.96 3.82 0.12
N LEU A 165 20.12 2.85 0.43
CA LEU A 165 19.95 2.30 1.78
C LEU A 165 20.93 1.17 2.11
N THR A 166 21.61 0.57 1.11
CA THR A 166 22.57 -0.51 1.35
C THR A 166 23.71 0.00 2.19
N GLY A 167 23.80 -0.49 3.43
CA GLY A 167 24.83 -0.13 4.41
C GLY A 167 24.37 0.65 5.63
N SER A 168 23.12 1.03 5.72
CA SER A 168 22.58 1.71 6.90
C SER A 168 21.78 0.74 7.78
N ASP A 169 22.32 0.41 8.95
CA ASP A 169 21.75 -0.58 9.90
C ASP A 169 20.80 0.03 10.93
N THR A 170 20.01 1.03 10.57
CA THR A 170 19.11 1.69 11.51
C THR A 170 17.65 1.26 11.32
N ARG A 171 16.86 1.30 12.41
CA ARG A 171 15.39 1.09 12.40
C ARG A 171 14.67 2.02 11.40
N LEU A 172 15.20 3.23 11.22
CA LEU A 172 14.71 4.18 10.24
C LEU A 172 14.91 3.66 8.80
N SER A 173 16.04 3.02 8.53
CA SER A 173 16.32 2.40 7.22
C SER A 173 15.35 1.27 6.92
N ALA A 174 15.01 0.44 7.90
CA ALA A 174 14.01 -0.62 7.74
C ALA A 174 12.61 -0.06 7.41
N ALA A 175 12.23 1.04 8.07
CA ALA A 175 10.96 1.71 7.79
C ALA A 175 10.91 2.30 6.38
N ILE A 176 11.97 2.99 5.95
CA ILE A 176 12.07 3.56 4.60
C ILE A 176 12.08 2.45 3.54
N GLU A 177 12.84 1.38 3.76
CA GLU A 177 12.86 0.22 2.87
C GLU A 177 11.47 -0.41 2.74
N ASN A 178 10.75 -0.58 3.85
CA ASN A 178 9.38 -1.09 3.81
C ASN A 178 8.43 -0.20 2.99
N GLU A 179 8.57 1.12 3.06
CA GLU A 179 7.78 2.05 2.23
C GLU A 179 8.11 1.89 0.74
N ILE A 180 9.40 1.78 0.41
CA ILE A 180 9.84 1.56 -0.96
C ILE A 180 9.31 0.23 -1.49
N LEU A 181 9.37 -0.84 -0.70
CA LEU A 181 8.79 -2.14 -1.05
C LEU A 181 7.27 -2.06 -1.23
N GLY A 182 6.57 -1.25 -0.43
CA GLY A 182 5.15 -0.95 -0.61
C GLY A 182 4.86 -0.31 -1.96
N SER A 183 5.66 0.67 -2.38
CA SER A 183 5.51 1.29 -3.71
C SER A 183 5.80 0.30 -4.85
N GLN A 184 6.82 -0.55 -4.70
CA GLN A 184 7.12 -1.61 -5.67
C GLN A 184 6.01 -2.67 -5.73
N PHE A 185 5.31 -2.91 -4.63
CA PHE A 185 4.16 -3.79 -4.61
C PHE A 185 2.99 -3.22 -5.44
N GLU A 186 2.75 -1.92 -5.36
CA GLU A 186 1.76 -1.27 -6.23
C GLU A 186 2.13 -1.41 -7.71
N ASP A 187 3.40 -1.21 -8.06
CA ASP A 187 3.89 -1.42 -9.43
C ASP A 187 3.75 -2.88 -9.88
N LEU A 188 3.96 -3.84 -8.96
CA LEU A 188 3.74 -5.27 -9.21
C LEU A 188 2.27 -5.56 -9.55
N LEU A 189 1.33 -4.96 -8.81
CA LEU A 189 -0.10 -5.13 -9.07
C LEU A 189 -0.53 -4.57 -10.43
N ALA A 190 0.21 -3.60 -10.97
CA ALA A 190 -0.02 -3.05 -12.31
C ALA A 190 0.42 -3.97 -13.44
N LEU A 191 1.28 -4.96 -13.17
CA LEU A 191 1.73 -5.90 -14.18
C LEU A 191 0.63 -6.92 -14.53
N PRO A 192 0.51 -7.33 -15.80
CA PRO A 192 -0.35 -8.46 -16.17
C PRO A 192 0.16 -9.74 -15.52
N ASN A 193 -0.76 -10.68 -15.29
CA ASN A 193 -0.39 -12.01 -14.80
C ASN A 193 0.58 -12.69 -15.79
N GLY A 194 1.67 -13.25 -15.28
CA GLY A 194 2.69 -13.93 -16.08
C GLY A 194 4.06 -13.96 -15.40
N GLU A 195 5.06 -14.45 -16.12
CA GLU A 195 6.41 -14.63 -15.59
C GLU A 195 7.05 -13.35 -15.02
N ALA A 196 6.81 -12.19 -15.66
CA ALA A 196 7.36 -10.93 -15.18
C ALA A 196 6.83 -10.59 -13.79
N ARG A 197 5.52 -10.74 -13.58
CA ARG A 197 4.87 -10.53 -12.28
C ARG A 197 5.35 -11.54 -11.24
N GLN A 198 5.50 -12.81 -11.62
CA GLN A 198 6.02 -13.84 -10.72
C GLN A 198 7.47 -13.56 -10.28
N ARG A 199 8.36 -13.23 -11.23
CA ARG A 199 9.77 -12.88 -10.92
C ARG A 199 9.86 -11.68 -9.99
N GLN A 200 9.14 -10.61 -10.30
CA GLN A 200 9.14 -9.40 -9.46
C GLN A 200 8.51 -9.68 -8.10
N GLY A 201 7.42 -10.45 -8.04
CA GLY A 201 6.77 -10.87 -6.80
C GLY A 201 7.71 -11.70 -5.92
N THR A 202 8.42 -12.68 -6.50
CA THR A 202 9.41 -13.48 -5.75
C THR A 202 10.52 -12.59 -5.18
N SER A 203 11.03 -11.64 -5.94
CA SER A 203 12.06 -10.70 -5.48
C SER A 203 11.56 -9.84 -4.33
N LEU A 204 10.35 -9.30 -4.45
CA LEU A 204 9.73 -8.44 -3.46
C LEU A 204 9.39 -9.20 -2.17
N MET A 205 8.83 -10.41 -2.29
CA MET A 205 8.56 -11.29 -1.15
C MET A 205 9.83 -11.56 -0.34
N ARG A 206 10.92 -11.92 -1.02
CA ARG A 206 12.21 -12.16 -0.37
C ARG A 206 12.80 -10.90 0.27
N ALA A 207 12.57 -9.73 -0.32
CA ALA A 207 12.97 -8.46 0.30
C ALA A 207 12.23 -8.20 1.61
N CYS A 208 10.92 -8.46 1.67
CA CYS A 208 10.14 -8.38 2.90
C CYS A 208 10.63 -9.40 3.96
N GLU A 209 11.00 -10.61 3.55
CA GLU A 209 11.57 -11.61 4.48
C GLU A 209 12.92 -11.16 5.06
N ARG A 210 13.82 -10.61 4.25
CA ARG A 210 15.10 -10.05 4.74
C ARG A 210 14.86 -8.88 5.71
N LEU A 211 13.87 -8.03 5.45
CA LEU A 211 13.46 -6.99 6.41
C LEU A 211 13.02 -7.59 7.74
N PHE A 212 12.22 -8.66 7.70
CA PHE A 212 11.82 -9.36 8.91
C PHE A 212 13.02 -9.96 9.64
N GLU A 213 13.95 -10.59 8.96
CA GLU A 213 15.15 -11.17 9.57
C GLU A 213 15.99 -10.12 10.30
N ARG A 214 16.05 -8.89 9.77
CA ARG A 214 16.80 -7.77 10.35
C ARG A 214 16.07 -7.09 11.53
N ASP A 215 14.77 -6.83 11.40
CA ASP A 215 14.00 -5.99 12.35
C ASP A 215 12.97 -6.78 13.19
N GLN A 216 12.76 -8.06 12.89
CA GLN A 216 11.87 -8.98 13.61
C GLN A 216 10.40 -8.50 13.75
N GLN A 217 9.95 -7.55 12.89
CA GLN A 217 8.59 -7.06 12.89
C GLN A 217 7.66 -7.98 12.08
N PRO A 218 6.64 -8.60 12.70
CA PRO A 218 5.72 -9.50 11.99
C PRO A 218 5.01 -8.84 10.79
N ALA A 219 4.90 -7.51 10.78
CA ALA A 219 4.33 -6.76 9.66
C ALA A 219 5.02 -7.05 8.33
N TYR A 220 6.34 -7.27 8.32
CA TYR A 220 7.07 -7.57 7.09
C TYR A 220 6.76 -8.97 6.54
N LEU A 221 6.48 -9.94 7.42
CA LEU A 221 6.00 -11.27 6.98
C LEU A 221 4.57 -11.21 6.44
N TRP A 222 3.72 -10.36 7.01
CA TRP A 222 2.40 -10.10 6.44
C TRP A 222 2.49 -9.47 5.05
N ASN A 223 3.41 -8.53 4.83
CA ASN A 223 3.66 -7.97 3.51
C ASN A 223 4.18 -9.04 2.54
N ALA A 224 5.11 -9.90 2.99
CA ALA A 224 5.60 -11.03 2.17
C ALA A 224 4.47 -11.99 1.77
N LEU A 225 3.58 -12.32 2.71
CA LEU A 225 2.42 -13.17 2.45
C LEU A 225 1.43 -12.51 1.48
N GLU A 226 1.20 -11.21 1.61
CA GLU A 226 0.33 -10.48 0.68
C GLU A 226 0.90 -10.49 -0.74
N VAL A 227 2.21 -10.29 -0.89
CA VAL A 227 2.90 -10.41 -2.19
C VAL A 227 2.74 -11.82 -2.75
N ALA A 228 2.96 -12.87 -1.94
CA ALA A 228 2.81 -14.25 -2.38
C ALA A 228 1.39 -14.56 -2.86
N CYS A 229 0.37 -14.04 -2.18
CA CYS A 229 -1.03 -14.23 -2.55
C CYS A 229 -1.43 -13.48 -3.82
N ARG A 230 -0.86 -12.28 -4.03
CA ARG A 230 -1.27 -11.40 -5.13
C ARG A 230 -0.44 -11.57 -6.40
N ALA A 231 0.78 -12.09 -6.29
CA ALA A 231 1.68 -12.34 -7.42
C ALA A 231 1.72 -13.83 -7.77
N PRO A 232 0.65 -14.54 -8.02
CA PRO A 232 0.45 -15.99 -8.04
C PRO A 232 1.77 -16.79 -7.93
N LEU A 233 2.38 -16.72 -6.75
CA LEU A 233 3.61 -17.45 -6.41
C LEU A 233 3.29 -18.89 -6.02
N ASP A 234 4.33 -19.69 -5.76
CA ASP A 234 4.18 -21.06 -5.34
C ASP A 234 3.36 -21.16 -4.03
N THR A 235 2.44 -22.11 -3.97
CA THR A 235 1.66 -22.42 -2.77
C THR A 235 2.54 -22.79 -1.59
N GLN A 236 3.75 -23.34 -1.83
CA GLN A 236 4.74 -23.64 -0.79
C GLN A 236 5.23 -22.38 -0.07
N ASP A 237 5.45 -21.27 -0.80
CA ASP A 237 5.84 -20.00 -0.18
C ASP A 237 4.72 -19.44 0.69
N THR A 238 3.49 -19.49 0.22
CA THR A 238 2.30 -19.09 0.99
C THR A 238 2.16 -19.92 2.27
N PHE A 239 2.34 -21.23 2.18
CA PHE A 239 2.29 -22.16 3.31
C PHE A 239 3.39 -21.84 4.34
N ARG A 240 4.63 -21.73 3.90
CA ARG A 240 5.80 -21.44 4.73
C ARG A 240 5.66 -20.13 5.51
N LEU A 241 5.23 -19.07 4.81
CA LEU A 241 5.01 -17.76 5.43
C LEU A 241 3.87 -17.81 6.47
N THR A 242 2.79 -18.52 6.16
CA THR A 242 1.66 -18.70 7.07
C THR A 242 2.08 -19.44 8.33
N GLN A 243 2.85 -20.53 8.21
CA GLN A 243 3.38 -21.25 9.36
C GLN A 243 4.26 -20.35 10.24
N LYS A 244 5.18 -19.60 9.64
CA LYS A 244 6.05 -18.68 10.38
C LYS A 244 5.26 -17.60 11.13
N LEU A 245 4.19 -17.09 10.54
CA LEU A 245 3.27 -16.15 11.20
C LEU A 245 2.51 -16.82 12.37
N VAL A 246 2.07 -18.08 12.20
CA VAL A 246 1.41 -18.83 13.27
C VAL A 246 2.33 -19.05 14.44
N GLU A 247 3.60 -19.40 14.21
CA GLU A 247 4.61 -19.55 15.25
C GLU A 247 4.84 -18.25 16.04
N LEU A 248 4.82 -17.11 15.35
CA LEU A 248 5.08 -15.79 15.94
C LEU A 248 3.86 -15.18 16.65
N GLN A 249 2.67 -15.33 16.11
CA GLN A 249 1.48 -14.60 16.54
C GLN A 249 0.33 -15.50 17.04
N GLY A 250 0.48 -16.80 16.90
CA GLY A 250 -0.52 -17.80 17.28
C GLY A 250 -1.60 -18.01 16.23
N HIS A 251 -2.10 -19.27 16.19
CA HIS A 251 -3.03 -19.77 15.19
C HIS A 251 -4.33 -18.94 15.08
N ALA A 252 -4.95 -18.60 16.21
CA ALA A 252 -6.22 -17.89 16.21
C ALA A 252 -6.11 -16.49 15.59
N HIS A 253 -5.00 -15.77 15.85
CA HIS A 253 -4.76 -14.44 15.29
C HIS A 253 -4.54 -14.49 13.78
N VAL A 254 -3.69 -15.42 13.32
CA VAL A 254 -3.40 -15.58 11.89
C VAL A 254 -4.64 -16.01 11.13
N ARG A 255 -5.39 -17.00 11.64
CA ARG A 255 -6.65 -17.45 11.06
C ARG A 255 -7.64 -16.29 10.90
N HIS A 256 -7.85 -15.52 11.98
CA HIS A 256 -8.77 -14.37 11.93
C HIS A 256 -8.38 -13.39 10.81
N ARG A 257 -7.10 -13.02 10.73
CA ARG A 257 -6.65 -12.06 9.72
C ARG A 257 -6.78 -12.60 8.29
N ILE A 258 -6.36 -13.84 8.05
CA ILE A 258 -6.49 -14.49 6.73
C ILE A 258 -7.95 -14.60 6.29
N THR A 259 -8.89 -14.87 7.22
CA THR A 259 -10.31 -14.99 6.89
C THR A 259 -11.03 -13.67 6.72
N THR A 260 -10.54 -12.59 7.32
CA THR A 260 -11.18 -11.27 7.27
C THR A 260 -10.63 -10.35 6.18
N GLU A 261 -9.39 -10.56 5.74
CA GLU A 261 -8.75 -9.74 4.72
C GLU A 261 -8.71 -10.47 3.36
N THR A 262 -9.31 -9.87 2.35
CA THR A 262 -9.43 -10.45 1.00
C THR A 262 -8.10 -10.59 0.26
N SER A 263 -7.09 -9.81 0.66
CA SER A 263 -5.74 -9.94 0.13
C SER A 263 -5.11 -11.32 0.38
N PHE A 264 -5.65 -12.09 1.34
CA PHE A 264 -5.14 -13.40 1.75
C PHE A 264 -6.01 -14.59 1.30
N GLU A 265 -6.84 -14.44 0.26
CA GLU A 265 -7.73 -15.51 -0.20
C GLU A 265 -6.96 -16.81 -0.54
N ASN A 266 -5.82 -16.70 -1.22
CA ASN A 266 -4.96 -17.85 -1.53
C ASN A 266 -4.35 -18.48 -0.26
N ALA A 267 -3.98 -17.65 0.74
CA ALA A 267 -3.48 -18.15 2.02
C ALA A 267 -4.57 -18.88 2.81
N ARG A 268 -5.84 -18.47 2.68
CA ARG A 268 -6.97 -19.16 3.31
C ARG A 268 -7.14 -20.58 2.79
N ILE A 269 -7.05 -20.77 1.47
CA ILE A 269 -7.14 -22.11 0.86
C ILE A 269 -6.04 -23.01 1.43
N VAL A 270 -4.80 -22.54 1.43
CA VAL A 270 -3.65 -23.29 1.96
C VAL A 270 -3.80 -23.57 3.46
N PHE A 271 -4.38 -22.65 4.22
CA PHE A 271 -4.57 -22.78 5.66
C PHE A 271 -5.68 -23.79 6.00
N ASP A 272 -6.77 -23.80 5.25
CA ASP A 272 -7.90 -24.72 5.44
C ASP A 272 -7.52 -26.17 5.02
N ASP A 273 -6.74 -26.34 3.94
CA ASP A 273 -6.24 -27.64 3.46
C ASP A 273 -5.32 -28.32 4.49
N THR A 274 -4.52 -27.55 5.23
CA THR A 274 -3.64 -28.09 6.27
C THR A 274 -4.40 -28.54 7.51
N GLN A 275 -5.54 -27.95 7.82
CA GLN A 275 -6.39 -28.39 8.92
C GLN A 275 -7.17 -29.67 8.60
N ALA A 276 -7.46 -29.93 7.34
CA ALA A 276 -8.13 -31.16 6.90
C ALA A 276 -7.19 -32.38 6.90
N ALA A 277 -5.86 -32.15 6.96
CA ALA A 277 -4.85 -33.20 6.96
C ALA A 277 -4.36 -33.61 8.37
N HIS A 278 -4.82 -32.93 9.42
CA HIS A 278 -4.57 -33.24 10.84
C HIS A 278 -5.86 -33.56 11.57
#